data_d2cf2f129c0edf99633c54a3c91f1c2d
#
_entry.id   d2cf2f129c0edf99633c54a3c91f1c2d
#
_cell.length_a   1.000
_cell.length_b   1.000
_cell.length_c   1.000
_cell.angle_alpha   90.00
_cell.angle_beta   90.00
_cell.angle_gamma   90.00
#
_symmetry.space_group_name_H-M   'P 1'
#
loop_
_entity.id
_entity.type
_entity.pdbx_description
1 polymer ?
#
loop_
_entity_poly.entity_id
_entity_poly.type
_entity_poly.pdbx_seq_one_letter_code
_entity_poly.pdbx_strand_id
1 'polypeptide(L)'
;MNADGADAADESSAEPAREHGALVTASRGQKVLHVDRSALRGLVGALTKDGYDQLIDVTAVDYSVADSARILPDGVGAERYEVVVGMLSHAKHERVRIRVQVPEADPHVPSLFDLHPGSEALEREAFDMFGIVFDDHPDLSRILMPEDWIGHPLRKDYAVGRIPVQFKGAPSR
;
A
#
# COMPACT_ATOMS: atom_id res chain seq x y z
N MET A 1 58.53 -16.56 -0.79
CA MET A 1 57.49 -17.54 -1.06
C MET A 1 56.42 -17.36 -0.01
N ASN A 2 55.45 -16.54 -0.28
CA ASN A 2 54.25 -16.43 0.55
C ASN A 2 53.07 -16.43 -0.40
N ALA A 3 52.28 -17.48 -0.32
CA ALA A 3 51.04 -17.63 -1.04
C ALA A 3 49.93 -17.02 -0.17
N ASP A 4 49.42 -15.86 -0.58
CA ASP A 4 48.18 -15.32 -0.06
C ASP A 4 47.03 -16.04 -0.73
N GLY A 5 46.39 -16.93 0.03
CA GLY A 5 45.11 -17.51 -0.30
C GLY A 5 44.02 -16.46 -0.07
N ALA A 6 43.50 -15.88 -1.15
CA ALA A 6 42.30 -15.08 -1.09
C ALA A 6 41.12 -16.01 -0.79
N ASP A 7 40.59 -15.90 0.42
CA ASP A 7 39.34 -16.50 0.85
C ASP A 7 38.22 -15.78 0.12
N ALA A 8 37.74 -16.38 -0.97
CA ALA A 8 36.53 -15.92 -1.65
C ALA A 8 35.36 -16.30 -0.77
N ALA A 9 34.83 -15.32 -0.06
CA ALA A 9 33.55 -15.45 0.64
C ALA A 9 32.49 -15.94 -0.33
N ASP A 10 32.03 -17.15 -0.11
CA ASP A 10 30.83 -17.74 -0.73
C ASP A 10 29.61 -16.89 -0.31
N GLU A 11 29.22 -15.96 -1.16
CA GLU A 11 27.93 -15.30 -1.05
C GLU A 11 26.83 -16.34 -1.39
N SER A 12 26.57 -17.19 -0.41
CA SER A 12 25.41 -18.08 -0.42
C SER A 12 24.18 -17.22 -0.68
N SER A 13 23.58 -17.36 -1.86
CA SER A 13 22.29 -16.77 -2.25
C SER A 13 21.19 -17.42 -1.39
N ALA A 14 21.04 -16.93 -0.16
CA ALA A 14 19.93 -17.32 0.68
C ALA A 14 18.62 -16.95 -0.01
N GLU A 15 17.74 -17.91 -0.23
CA GLU A 15 16.40 -17.61 -0.73
C GLU A 15 15.72 -16.54 0.14
N PRO A 16 15.02 -15.56 -0.47
CA PRO A 16 14.40 -14.51 0.29
C PRO A 16 13.36 -15.07 1.26
N ALA A 17 13.39 -14.62 2.50
CA ALA A 17 12.48 -15.07 3.53
C ALA A 17 11.03 -14.84 3.11
N ARG A 18 10.14 -15.81 3.36
CA ARG A 18 8.71 -15.73 3.07
C ARG A 18 7.88 -16.03 4.30
N GLU A 19 6.76 -15.32 4.43
CA GLU A 19 5.74 -15.52 5.47
C GLU A 19 4.37 -15.52 4.79
N HIS A 20 3.59 -16.58 4.96
CA HIS A 20 2.31 -16.78 4.25
C HIS A 20 2.38 -16.57 2.72
N GLY A 21 3.51 -16.92 2.10
CA GLY A 21 3.76 -16.71 0.67
C GLY A 21 4.28 -15.32 0.28
N ALA A 22 4.16 -14.32 1.15
CA ALA A 22 4.67 -12.98 0.93
C ALA A 22 6.19 -12.91 1.16
N LEU A 23 6.90 -12.09 0.39
CA LEU A 23 8.31 -11.78 0.60
C LEU A 23 8.47 -10.90 1.83
N VAL A 24 9.41 -11.25 2.71
CA VAL A 24 9.67 -10.52 3.95
C VAL A 24 10.87 -9.60 3.79
N THR A 25 10.68 -8.34 4.13
CA THR A 25 11.78 -7.37 4.28
C THR A 25 11.64 -6.63 5.60
N ALA A 26 12.61 -5.79 5.92
CA ALA A 26 12.54 -4.91 7.08
C ALA A 26 12.74 -3.45 6.65
N SER A 27 11.95 -2.56 7.19
CA SER A 27 12.12 -1.12 6.98
C SER A 27 11.90 -0.38 8.29
N ARG A 28 12.89 0.40 8.72
CA ARG A 28 12.85 1.18 9.97
C ARG A 28 12.46 0.35 11.19
N GLY A 29 12.98 -0.88 11.27
CA GLY A 29 12.70 -1.79 12.39
C GLY A 29 11.33 -2.47 12.35
N GLN A 30 10.55 -2.28 11.29
CA GLN A 30 9.26 -2.95 11.09
C GLN A 30 9.35 -4.04 10.03
N LYS A 31 8.63 -5.14 10.27
CA LYS A 31 8.42 -6.19 9.28
C LYS A 31 7.57 -5.64 8.12
N VAL A 32 8.01 -5.90 6.90
CA VAL A 32 7.32 -5.53 5.67
C VAL A 32 7.09 -6.77 4.83
N LEU A 33 5.86 -7.00 4.43
CA LEU A 33 5.43 -8.12 3.60
C LEU A 33 5.05 -7.60 2.21
N HIS A 34 5.66 -8.16 1.18
CA HIS A 34 5.34 -7.83 -0.22
C HIS A 34 4.52 -8.97 -0.82
N VAL A 35 3.36 -8.63 -1.36
CA VAL A 35 2.39 -9.62 -1.83
C VAL A 35 1.71 -9.14 -3.12
N ASP A 36 1.33 -10.09 -3.97
CA ASP A 36 0.52 -9.80 -5.14
C ASP A 36 -0.91 -9.41 -4.75
N ARG A 37 -1.57 -8.60 -5.59
CA ARG A 37 -2.95 -8.12 -5.36
C ARG A 37 -3.92 -9.27 -5.06
N SER A 38 -3.86 -10.34 -5.85
CA SER A 38 -4.75 -11.50 -5.72
C SER A 38 -4.58 -12.25 -4.39
N ALA A 39 -3.40 -12.18 -3.77
CA ALA A 39 -3.10 -12.86 -2.52
C ALA A 39 -3.29 -11.97 -1.27
N LEU A 40 -3.61 -10.68 -1.44
CA LEU A 40 -3.73 -9.73 -0.33
C LEU A 40 -4.74 -10.18 0.73
N ARG A 41 -5.98 -10.55 0.35
CA ARG A 41 -7.01 -11.01 1.31
C ARG A 41 -6.57 -12.26 2.06
N GLY A 42 -5.96 -13.20 1.35
CA GLY A 42 -5.44 -14.44 1.95
C GLY A 42 -4.37 -14.15 3.01
N LEU A 43 -3.42 -13.25 2.70
CA LEU A 43 -2.38 -12.82 3.62
C LEU A 43 -2.96 -12.13 4.86
N VAL A 44 -3.86 -11.16 4.68
CA VAL A 44 -4.52 -10.44 5.79
C VAL A 44 -5.29 -11.41 6.69
N GLY A 45 -6.04 -12.35 6.10
CA GLY A 45 -6.75 -13.38 6.87
C GLY A 45 -5.82 -14.32 7.64
N ALA A 46 -4.64 -14.65 7.10
CA ALA A 46 -3.63 -15.45 7.79
C ALA A 46 -3.01 -14.67 8.96
N LEU A 47 -2.62 -13.42 8.73
CA LEU A 47 -2.09 -12.53 9.77
C LEU A 47 -3.08 -12.30 10.91
N THR A 48 -4.38 -12.16 10.60
CA THR A 48 -5.43 -12.03 11.62
C THR A 48 -5.46 -13.26 12.52
N LYS A 49 -5.37 -14.47 11.94
CA LYS A 49 -5.29 -15.73 12.71
C LYS A 49 -4.02 -15.84 13.55
N ASP A 50 -2.93 -15.23 13.07
CA ASP A 50 -1.66 -15.15 13.80
C ASP A 50 -1.65 -14.07 14.89
N GLY A 51 -2.78 -13.40 15.11
CA GLY A 51 -2.95 -12.42 16.18
C GLY A 51 -2.60 -10.97 15.80
N TYR A 52 -2.46 -10.65 14.51
CA TYR A 52 -2.50 -9.27 14.02
C TYR A 52 -3.96 -8.90 13.74
N ASP A 53 -4.73 -8.68 14.78
CA ASP A 53 -6.18 -8.57 14.76
C ASP A 53 -6.69 -7.16 14.49
N GLN A 54 -5.80 -6.16 14.51
CA GLN A 54 -6.15 -4.78 14.18
C GLN A 54 -5.59 -4.34 12.84
N LEU A 55 -6.48 -4.01 11.90
CA LEU A 55 -6.14 -3.21 10.74
C LEU A 55 -6.11 -1.74 11.19
N ILE A 56 -4.95 -1.08 11.07
CA ILE A 56 -4.74 0.28 11.56
C ILE A 56 -4.69 1.33 10.46
N ASP A 57 -4.39 0.91 9.23
CA ASP A 57 -4.28 1.83 8.10
C ASP A 57 -4.42 1.10 6.76
N VAL A 58 -5.05 1.77 5.78
CA VAL A 58 -4.99 1.43 4.35
C VAL A 58 -4.78 2.73 3.61
N THR A 59 -3.65 2.86 2.94
CA THR A 59 -3.32 4.06 2.17
C THR A 59 -2.66 3.71 0.85
N ALA A 60 -2.42 4.71 0.01
CA ALA A 60 -1.75 4.50 -1.26
C ALA A 60 -0.63 5.52 -1.51
N VAL A 61 0.27 5.17 -2.41
CA VAL A 61 1.36 6.03 -2.88
C VAL A 61 1.39 6.00 -4.40
N ASP A 62 1.53 7.17 -5.02
CA ASP A 62 1.83 7.33 -6.46
C ASP A 62 3.33 7.57 -6.65
N TYR A 63 4.00 6.66 -7.33
CA TYR A 63 5.45 6.71 -7.60
C TYR A 63 5.81 7.26 -8.98
N SER A 64 4.86 7.79 -9.75
CA SER A 64 5.13 8.30 -11.10
C SER A 64 6.24 9.36 -11.19
N VAL A 65 6.53 10.06 -10.10
CA VAL A 65 7.59 11.10 -10.03
C VAL A 65 8.78 10.71 -9.15
N ALA A 66 8.62 9.74 -8.25
CA ALA A 66 9.59 9.42 -7.20
C ALA A 66 10.01 7.95 -7.17
N ASP A 67 10.06 7.28 -8.32
CA ASP A 67 10.37 5.85 -8.41
C ASP A 67 11.75 5.49 -7.80
N SER A 68 12.72 6.39 -7.92
CA SER A 68 14.07 6.20 -7.36
C SER A 68 14.13 6.14 -5.81
N ALA A 69 13.07 6.55 -5.12
CA ALA A 69 13.00 6.52 -3.66
C ALA A 69 12.47 5.19 -3.10
N ARG A 70 11.97 4.30 -3.97
CA ARG A 70 11.36 3.04 -3.58
C ARG A 70 12.36 1.89 -3.67
N ILE A 71 12.59 1.22 -2.53
CA ILE A 71 13.35 -0.02 -2.50
C ILE A 71 12.37 -1.18 -2.49
N LEU A 72 12.43 -2.04 -3.51
CA LEU A 72 11.67 -3.28 -3.61
C LEU A 72 12.63 -4.46 -3.55
N PRO A 73 12.24 -5.59 -2.95
CA PRO A 73 13.04 -6.80 -2.97
C PRO A 73 13.03 -7.43 -4.37
N ASP A 74 14.02 -8.26 -4.65
CA ASP A 74 14.09 -9.04 -5.87
C ASP A 74 12.81 -9.88 -6.04
N GLY A 75 12.29 -9.90 -7.26
CA GLY A 75 11.05 -10.59 -7.62
C GLY A 75 9.76 -9.79 -7.39
N VAL A 76 9.85 -8.55 -6.91
CA VAL A 76 8.70 -7.62 -6.86
C VAL A 76 8.84 -6.58 -7.95
N GLY A 77 7.98 -6.63 -8.96
CA GLY A 77 7.92 -5.65 -10.03
C GLY A 77 7.46 -4.28 -9.51
N ALA A 78 8.08 -3.21 -10.00
CA ALA A 78 7.68 -1.85 -9.66
C ALA A 78 6.47 -1.43 -10.49
N GLU A 79 5.41 -0.94 -9.85
CA GLU A 79 4.21 -0.42 -10.49
C GLU A 79 4.00 1.06 -10.11
N ARG A 80 3.14 1.77 -10.84
CA ARG A 80 2.87 3.20 -10.56
C ARG A 80 2.36 3.42 -9.15
N TYR A 81 1.38 2.63 -8.73
CA TYR A 81 0.80 2.77 -7.40
C TYR A 81 1.26 1.65 -6.47
N GLU A 82 1.21 1.95 -5.21
CA GLU A 82 1.42 0.98 -4.15
C GLU A 82 0.35 1.19 -3.08
N VAL A 83 -0.40 0.14 -2.78
CA VAL A 83 -1.28 0.11 -1.61
C VAL A 83 -0.48 -0.40 -0.42
N VAL A 84 -0.60 0.31 0.69
CA VAL A 84 0.07 -0.01 1.95
C VAL A 84 -0.99 -0.29 3.01
N VAL A 85 -0.94 -1.49 3.59
CA VAL A 85 -1.84 -1.89 4.68
C VAL A 85 -1.02 -2.05 5.95
N GLY A 86 -1.44 -1.42 7.02
CA GLY A 86 -0.86 -1.54 8.36
C GLY A 86 -1.70 -2.44 9.25
N MET A 87 -1.07 -3.44 9.88
CA MET A 87 -1.72 -4.27 10.89
C MET A 87 -0.94 -4.26 12.20
N LEU A 88 -1.65 -4.43 13.31
CA LEU A 88 -1.11 -4.42 14.66
C LEU A 88 -1.54 -5.66 15.42
N SER A 89 -0.63 -6.20 16.19
CA SER A 89 -0.87 -7.19 17.24
C SER A 89 -0.57 -6.59 18.61
N HIS A 90 -1.59 -6.40 19.43
CA HIS A 90 -1.37 -5.98 20.82
C HIS A 90 -0.70 -7.08 21.66
N ALA A 91 -1.06 -8.34 21.43
CA ALA A 91 -0.50 -9.47 22.18
C ALA A 91 1.00 -9.65 21.93
N LYS A 92 1.45 -9.40 20.69
CA LYS A 92 2.87 -9.51 20.29
C LYS A 92 3.64 -8.21 20.46
N HIS A 93 2.97 -7.09 20.69
CA HIS A 93 3.54 -5.74 20.64
C HIS A 93 4.25 -5.43 19.31
N GLU A 94 3.69 -5.92 18.21
CA GLU A 94 4.28 -5.85 16.87
C GLU A 94 3.34 -5.19 15.86
N ARG A 95 3.96 -4.52 14.89
CA ARG A 95 3.29 -3.99 13.70
C ARG A 95 3.87 -4.66 12.46
N VAL A 96 3.03 -4.92 11.51
CA VAL A 96 3.41 -5.38 10.18
C VAL A 96 2.85 -4.43 9.13
N ARG A 97 3.65 -4.20 8.09
CA ARG A 97 3.25 -3.42 6.92
C ARG A 97 3.18 -4.36 5.72
N ILE A 98 2.07 -4.33 5.01
CA ILE A 98 1.88 -5.06 3.77
C ILE A 98 1.98 -4.06 2.63
N ARG A 99 2.74 -4.39 1.59
CA ARG A 99 2.91 -3.56 0.39
C ARG A 99 2.46 -4.33 -0.83
N VAL A 100 1.56 -3.72 -1.60
CA VAL A 100 0.95 -4.30 -2.80
C VAL A 100 1.20 -3.37 -3.97
N GLN A 101 1.85 -3.88 -5.00
CA GLN A 101 2.09 -3.13 -6.23
C GLN A 101 0.84 -3.13 -7.10
N VAL A 102 0.44 -1.94 -7.61
CA VAL A 102 -0.81 -1.75 -8.35
C VAL A 102 -0.51 -1.03 -9.66
N PRO A 103 -0.74 -1.68 -10.83
CA PRO A 103 -0.47 -1.08 -12.12
C PRO A 103 -1.47 0.03 -12.46
N GLU A 104 -0.98 1.02 -13.20
CA GLU A 104 -1.82 2.13 -13.68
C GLU A 104 -2.94 1.68 -14.62
N ALA A 105 -2.64 0.70 -15.48
CA ALA A 105 -3.59 0.21 -16.46
C ALA A 105 -4.76 -0.59 -15.86
N ASP A 106 -4.58 -1.10 -14.64
CA ASP A 106 -5.58 -1.91 -13.92
C ASP A 106 -5.44 -1.63 -12.41
N PRO A 107 -5.92 -0.46 -11.94
CA PRO A 107 -5.72 -0.02 -10.57
C PRO A 107 -6.73 -0.65 -9.60
N HIS A 108 -6.84 -1.97 -9.60
CA HIS A 108 -7.77 -2.75 -8.80
C HIS A 108 -7.06 -3.55 -7.72
N VAL A 109 -7.62 -3.58 -6.52
CA VAL A 109 -7.22 -4.45 -5.40
C VAL A 109 -8.46 -4.99 -4.70
N PRO A 110 -8.43 -6.21 -4.13
CA PRO A 110 -9.57 -6.73 -3.40
C PRO A 110 -9.79 -5.93 -2.10
N SER A 111 -11.04 -5.59 -1.79
CA SER A 111 -11.42 -4.96 -0.53
C SER A 111 -11.12 -5.86 0.67
N LEU A 112 -10.76 -5.25 1.77
CA LEU A 112 -10.54 -5.92 3.06
C LEU A 112 -11.74 -5.80 4.01
N PHE A 113 -12.83 -5.15 3.57
CA PHE A 113 -14.02 -4.85 4.38
C PHE A 113 -14.61 -6.08 5.09
N ASP A 114 -14.75 -7.20 4.39
CA ASP A 114 -15.30 -8.42 4.99
C ASP A 114 -14.44 -8.99 6.13
N LEU A 115 -13.12 -8.75 6.09
CA LEU A 115 -12.19 -9.21 7.11
C LEU A 115 -12.06 -8.19 8.24
N HIS A 116 -12.03 -6.92 7.88
CA HIS A 116 -11.85 -5.79 8.78
C HIS A 116 -12.76 -4.64 8.37
N PRO A 117 -14.02 -4.55 8.89
CA PRO A 117 -14.94 -3.48 8.52
C PRO A 117 -14.43 -2.06 8.75
N GLY A 118 -13.43 -1.89 9.62
CA GLY A 118 -12.74 -0.61 9.81
C GLY A 118 -11.94 -0.12 8.60
N SER A 119 -11.74 -0.94 7.56
CA SER A 119 -11.08 -0.52 6.32
C SER A 119 -11.98 0.33 5.41
N GLU A 120 -13.31 0.33 5.61
CA GLU A 120 -14.29 0.97 4.73
C GLU A 120 -13.91 2.41 4.36
N ALA A 121 -13.73 3.27 5.33
CA ALA A 121 -13.41 4.67 5.09
C ALA A 121 -12.00 4.88 4.51
N LEU A 122 -11.04 4.03 4.90
CA LEU A 122 -9.67 4.09 4.41
C LEU A 122 -9.55 3.69 2.94
N GLU A 123 -10.30 2.66 2.53
CA GLU A 123 -10.39 2.23 1.14
C GLU A 123 -11.08 3.29 0.28
N ARG A 124 -12.15 3.91 0.77
CA ARG A 124 -12.80 5.05 0.11
C ARG A 124 -11.88 6.24 -0.05
N GLU A 125 -11.04 6.54 0.95
CA GLU A 125 -10.03 7.60 0.85
C GLU A 125 -9.02 7.28 -0.25
N ALA A 126 -8.48 6.07 -0.28
CA ALA A 126 -7.53 5.66 -1.32
C ALA A 126 -8.18 5.68 -2.73
N PHE A 127 -9.43 5.26 -2.86
CA PHE A 127 -10.20 5.42 -4.09
C PHE A 127 -10.37 6.88 -4.47
N ASP A 128 -10.84 7.73 -3.55
CA ASP A 128 -11.13 9.13 -3.82
C ASP A 128 -9.87 9.91 -4.23
N MET A 129 -8.76 9.66 -3.53
CA MET A 129 -7.53 10.43 -3.71
C MET A 129 -6.63 9.91 -4.83
N PHE A 130 -6.62 8.61 -5.12
CA PHE A 130 -5.73 7.99 -6.10
C PHE A 130 -6.46 7.31 -7.26
N GLY A 131 -7.77 7.00 -7.12
CA GLY A 131 -8.56 6.27 -8.11
C GLY A 131 -8.23 4.77 -8.13
N ILE A 132 -7.79 4.21 -7.02
CA ILE A 132 -7.61 2.77 -6.85
C ILE A 132 -8.96 2.18 -6.48
N VAL A 133 -9.41 1.20 -7.24
CA VAL A 133 -10.70 0.53 -7.04
C VAL A 133 -10.51 -0.64 -6.07
N PHE A 134 -11.36 -0.70 -5.06
CA PHE A 134 -11.39 -1.83 -4.11
C PHE A 134 -12.56 -2.73 -4.47
N ASP A 135 -12.24 -3.88 -5.08
CA ASP A 135 -13.23 -4.85 -5.54
C ASP A 135 -14.01 -5.43 -4.36
N ASP A 136 -15.33 -5.57 -4.51
CA ASP A 136 -16.26 -6.02 -3.47
C ASP A 136 -16.40 -5.08 -2.27
N HIS A 137 -15.99 -3.82 -2.39
CA HIS A 137 -16.28 -2.81 -1.38
C HIS A 137 -17.79 -2.51 -1.35
N PRO A 138 -18.44 -2.43 -0.16
CA PRO A 138 -19.90 -2.28 -0.07
C PRO A 138 -20.43 -0.95 -0.63
N ASP A 139 -19.67 0.13 -0.53
CA ASP A 139 -20.02 1.45 -1.04
C ASP A 139 -18.74 2.25 -1.35
N LEU A 140 -18.21 2.09 -2.56
CA LEU A 140 -16.99 2.77 -3.01
C LEU A 140 -17.32 4.18 -3.56
N SER A 141 -17.99 5.00 -2.76
CA SER A 141 -18.25 6.41 -3.05
C SER A 141 -17.14 7.31 -2.53
N ARG A 142 -17.05 8.55 -3.06
CA ARG A 142 -16.09 9.54 -2.56
C ARG A 142 -16.34 9.90 -1.10
N ILE A 143 -15.29 10.27 -0.35
CA ILE A 143 -15.40 10.61 1.07
C ILE A 143 -14.82 11.99 1.41
N LEU A 144 -13.77 12.43 0.73
CA LEU A 144 -13.11 13.72 0.97
C LEU A 144 -13.50 14.76 -0.07
N MET A 145 -13.64 14.34 -1.33
CA MET A 145 -14.03 15.23 -2.42
C MET A 145 -15.55 15.16 -2.65
N PRO A 146 -16.16 16.25 -3.17
CA PRO A 146 -17.55 16.21 -3.65
C PRO A 146 -17.74 15.14 -4.73
N GLU A 147 -18.95 14.59 -4.84
CA GLU A 147 -19.27 13.53 -5.81
C GLU A 147 -19.01 13.94 -7.27
N ASP A 148 -19.23 15.23 -7.59
CA ASP A 148 -19.01 15.82 -8.91
C ASP A 148 -17.55 16.23 -9.18
N TRP A 149 -16.63 15.98 -8.26
CA TRP A 149 -15.23 16.31 -8.44
C TRP A 149 -14.57 15.44 -9.52
N ILE A 150 -13.83 16.09 -10.43
CA ILE A 150 -13.15 15.42 -11.53
C ILE A 150 -11.68 15.16 -11.18
N GLY A 151 -11.28 13.90 -11.26
CA GLY A 151 -9.90 13.44 -11.03
C GLY A 151 -9.62 13.05 -9.57
N HIS A 152 -8.34 12.83 -9.28
CA HIS A 152 -7.85 12.27 -8.01
C HIS A 152 -6.71 13.14 -7.48
N PRO A 153 -6.92 13.94 -6.43
CA PRO A 153 -6.03 15.04 -6.04
C PRO A 153 -4.63 14.61 -5.57
N LEU A 154 -4.43 13.37 -5.11
CA LEU A 154 -3.12 12.89 -4.67
C LEU A 154 -2.29 12.19 -5.76
N ARG A 155 -2.86 12.03 -6.97
CA ARG A 155 -2.05 11.63 -8.12
C ARG A 155 -1.02 12.70 -8.44
N LYS A 156 0.20 12.29 -8.74
CA LYS A 156 1.31 13.23 -9.03
C LYS A 156 1.16 13.98 -10.35
N ASP A 157 0.37 13.46 -11.28
CA ASP A 157 -0.01 14.11 -12.54
C ASP A 157 -1.26 15.02 -12.41
N TYR A 158 -1.88 15.09 -11.23
CA TYR A 158 -2.99 15.98 -10.96
C TYR A 158 -2.50 17.43 -10.84
N ALA A 159 -2.99 18.32 -11.71
CA ALA A 159 -2.54 19.71 -11.75
C ALA A 159 -3.08 20.52 -10.56
N VAL A 160 -2.24 20.82 -9.60
CA VAL A 160 -2.57 21.59 -8.37
C VAL A 160 -3.16 22.97 -8.68
N GLY A 161 -2.84 23.58 -9.83
CA GLY A 161 -3.35 24.90 -10.24
C GLY A 161 -4.76 24.92 -10.84
N ARG A 162 -5.44 23.76 -10.94
CA ARG A 162 -6.81 23.66 -11.50
C ARG A 162 -7.92 23.65 -10.45
N ILE A 163 -7.61 23.86 -9.18
CA ILE A 163 -8.64 23.98 -8.15
C ILE A 163 -9.33 25.32 -8.32
N PRO A 164 -10.58 25.41 -8.83
CA PRO A 164 -11.30 26.67 -8.89
C PRO A 164 -11.61 27.10 -7.44
N VAL A 165 -10.90 28.09 -6.95
CA VAL A 165 -11.19 28.71 -5.66
C VAL A 165 -12.50 29.50 -5.83
N GLN A 166 -13.62 28.87 -5.48
CA GLN A 166 -14.90 29.56 -5.41
C GLN A 166 -15.02 30.25 -4.04
N PHE A 167 -14.72 31.52 -4.00
CA PHE A 167 -15.14 32.35 -2.88
C PHE A 167 -16.68 32.52 -2.97
N LYS A 168 -17.44 31.82 -2.15
CA LYS A 168 -18.84 32.19 -1.92
C LYS A 168 -18.83 33.57 -1.28
N GLY A 169 -19.17 34.61 -2.05
CA GLY A 169 -19.39 35.95 -1.51
C GLY A 169 -20.40 35.88 -0.39
N ALA A 170 -20.13 36.54 0.73
CA ALA A 170 -21.11 36.69 1.78
C ALA A 170 -22.39 37.30 1.19
N PRO A 171 -23.59 36.83 1.54
CA PRO A 171 -24.82 37.46 1.06
C PRO A 171 -24.81 38.92 1.48
N SER A 172 -24.94 39.83 0.53
CA SER A 172 -25.14 41.25 0.79
C SER A 172 -26.40 41.41 1.66
N ARG A 173 -26.22 42.05 2.81
CA ARG A 173 -27.33 42.45 3.69
C ARG A 173 -28.18 43.51 3.03
#